data_c69dcb6cad47d39aef4779e97b0ecc2a
#
_entry.id   c69dcb6cad47d39aef4779e97b0ecc2a
#
_cell.length_a   1.000
_cell.length_b   1.000
_cell.length_c   1.000
_cell.angle_alpha   90.00
_cell.angle_beta   90.00
_cell.angle_gamma   90.00
#
_symmetry.space_group_name_H-M   'P 1'
#
loop_
_entity.id
_entity.type
_entity.pdbx_description
1 polymer ?
#
loop_
_entity_poly.entity_id
_entity_poly.type
_entity_poly.pdbx_seq_one_letter_code
_entity_poly.pdbx_strand_id
1 'polypeptide(L)'
;MKIYKPTTPSRRGMTGIDFSQLTKKKAEKSLLKYVKRNVGRGNSGRITVRHKGGGVKKLYRIIEFAQTKMDSPAKVIALEYDPNRTAFIALIEYPSSLRSSGQVPQRQYIIAPQGLKVNDEIIFSAKAPLTPGNRTQLKNIPVGTMVYNIELEPGKGGKVVRGAGTSAQVLAQEQVYTNLKMPSTEIRKFSGECFASIGMVSNPENRFYTIGKAGKSRLKGRRPHVRGSAMNPVDHPHGGGEGRQPIGLKYPKTPWGKHALGVKTRKRNKWSNKLIISRRKK
;
A
#
# COMPACT_ATOMS: atom_id res chain seq x y z
N MET A 1 1.84 -17.85 -7.38
CA MET A 1 2.92 -17.70 -6.37
C MET A 1 4.03 -18.71 -6.62
N LYS A 2 5.32 -18.32 -6.53
CA LYS A 2 6.47 -19.22 -6.74
C LYS A 2 6.84 -19.94 -5.43
N ILE A 3 6.84 -21.26 -5.45
CA ILE A 3 7.30 -22.11 -4.34
C ILE A 3 8.72 -22.58 -4.65
N TYR A 4 9.62 -22.54 -3.67
CA TYR A 4 11.00 -22.97 -3.85
C TYR A 4 11.19 -24.42 -3.38
N LYS A 5 12.04 -25.18 -4.08
CA LYS A 5 12.44 -26.52 -3.65
C LYS A 5 13.07 -26.48 -2.24
N PRO A 6 12.74 -27.39 -1.33
CA PRO A 6 13.21 -27.39 0.06
C PRO A 6 14.65 -27.92 0.20
N THR A 7 15.60 -27.32 -0.52
CA THR A 7 17.00 -27.78 -0.55
C THR A 7 17.81 -27.38 0.69
N THR A 8 17.38 -26.38 1.44
CA THR A 8 18.01 -25.90 2.67
C THR A 8 16.96 -25.52 3.70
N PRO A 9 17.30 -25.46 5.02
CA PRO A 9 16.35 -25.02 6.06
C PRO A 9 15.70 -23.67 5.75
N SER A 10 16.48 -22.73 5.21
CA SER A 10 15.98 -21.38 4.82
C SER A 10 15.00 -21.42 3.65
N ARG A 11 15.10 -22.40 2.76
CA ARG A 11 14.23 -22.51 1.57
C ARG A 11 12.97 -23.30 1.82
N ARG A 12 12.92 -24.13 2.87
CA ARG A 12 11.81 -25.04 3.17
C ARG A 12 10.44 -24.34 3.22
N GLY A 13 10.32 -23.21 3.83
CA GLY A 13 9.07 -22.44 3.91
C GLY A 13 9.07 -21.16 3.09
N MET A 14 10.07 -20.97 2.22
CA MET A 14 10.19 -19.73 1.46
C MET A 14 9.30 -19.75 0.23
N THR A 15 8.58 -18.65 0.03
CA THR A 15 7.81 -18.42 -1.20
C THR A 15 8.29 -17.17 -1.92
N GLY A 16 7.89 -17.00 -3.16
CA GLY A 16 8.21 -15.82 -3.99
C GLY A 16 6.97 -15.31 -4.69
N ILE A 17 6.99 -14.03 -5.03
CA ILE A 17 5.98 -13.44 -5.90
C ILE A 17 6.24 -13.92 -7.32
N ASP A 18 5.19 -14.24 -8.05
CA ASP A 18 5.27 -14.55 -9.47
C ASP A 18 5.29 -13.24 -10.27
N PHE A 19 6.27 -13.11 -11.13
CA PHE A 19 6.46 -11.96 -12.01
C PHE A 19 6.20 -12.30 -13.49
N SER A 20 5.62 -13.45 -13.79
CA SER A 20 5.35 -13.90 -15.16
C SER A 20 4.44 -12.94 -15.93
N GLN A 21 3.51 -12.31 -15.22
CA GLN A 21 2.57 -11.34 -15.78
C GLN A 21 3.20 -9.95 -16.07
N LEU A 22 4.42 -9.71 -15.61
CA LEU A 22 5.06 -8.42 -15.76
C LEU A 22 5.86 -8.33 -17.05
N THR A 23 5.85 -7.14 -17.63
CA THR A 23 6.63 -6.83 -18.83
C THR A 23 8.12 -6.80 -18.49
N LYS A 24 8.93 -7.50 -19.25
CA LYS A 24 10.40 -7.51 -19.10
C LYS A 24 11.02 -6.22 -19.66
N LYS A 25 10.77 -5.09 -19.02
CA LYS A 25 11.25 -3.77 -19.41
C LYS A 25 11.97 -3.08 -18.26
N LYS A 26 12.98 -2.27 -18.55
CA LYS A 26 13.57 -1.36 -17.55
C LYS A 26 12.59 -0.23 -17.26
N ALA A 27 12.53 0.19 -15.99
CA ALA A 27 11.68 1.30 -15.59
C ALA A 27 12.01 2.59 -16.34
N GLU A 28 10.99 3.41 -16.61
CA GLU A 28 11.10 4.69 -17.31
C GLU A 28 11.98 5.66 -16.52
N LYS A 29 13.10 6.09 -17.10
CA LYS A 29 14.11 6.89 -16.39
C LYS A 29 13.57 8.25 -15.92
N SER A 30 12.75 8.90 -16.72
CA SER A 30 12.13 10.20 -16.40
C SER A 30 11.23 10.16 -15.16
N LEU A 31 10.66 8.98 -14.86
CA LEU A 31 9.76 8.76 -13.72
C LEU A 31 10.47 8.14 -12.50
N LEU A 32 11.80 8.09 -12.50
CA LEU A 32 12.59 7.58 -11.37
C LEU A 32 13.19 8.72 -10.56
N LYS A 33 13.08 8.61 -9.23
CA LYS A 33 13.69 9.56 -8.30
C LYS A 33 14.50 8.84 -7.23
N TYR A 34 15.69 9.35 -6.94
CA TYR A 34 16.42 8.91 -5.76
C TYR A 34 15.81 9.55 -4.52
N VAL A 35 15.51 8.73 -3.52
CA VAL A 35 15.01 9.20 -2.21
C VAL A 35 16.01 8.77 -1.13
N LYS A 36 16.57 9.75 -0.44
CA LYS A 36 17.47 9.53 0.71
C LYS A 36 16.74 8.72 1.80
N ARG A 37 17.40 7.71 2.34
CA ARG A 37 16.85 6.88 3.41
C ARG A 37 17.32 7.37 4.77
N ASN A 38 16.39 7.71 5.62
CA ASN A 38 16.70 8.17 6.97
C ASN A 38 16.94 7.01 7.96
N VAL A 39 16.70 5.75 7.56
CA VAL A 39 16.97 4.54 8.36
C VAL A 39 16.42 4.63 9.80
N GLY A 40 15.25 5.26 9.96
CA GLY A 40 14.60 5.47 11.26
C GLY A 40 15.21 6.58 12.11
N ARG A 41 16.04 7.44 11.52
CA ARG A 41 16.63 8.61 12.19
C ARG A 41 15.84 9.88 11.85
N GLY A 42 15.67 10.76 12.83
CA GLY A 42 15.10 12.09 12.64
C GLY A 42 16.09 13.07 12.00
N ASN A 43 15.70 14.33 11.87
CA ASN A 43 16.54 15.41 11.37
C ASN A 43 17.79 15.63 12.24
N SER A 44 17.70 15.46 13.55
CA SER A 44 18.82 15.55 14.51
C SER A 44 19.73 14.32 14.51
N GLY A 45 19.54 13.35 13.61
CA GLY A 45 20.31 12.11 13.55
C GLY A 45 19.98 11.06 14.61
N ARG A 46 19.13 11.39 15.59
CA ARG A 46 18.69 10.45 16.64
C ARG A 46 17.71 9.42 16.10
N ILE A 47 17.73 8.20 16.64
CA ILE A 47 16.81 7.12 16.26
C ILE A 47 15.43 7.43 16.81
N THR A 48 14.49 7.77 15.92
CA THR A 48 13.07 8.01 16.25
C THR A 48 12.21 6.77 16.02
N VAL A 49 12.60 5.91 15.09
CA VAL A 49 11.93 4.63 14.79
C VAL A 49 12.96 3.51 14.83
N ARG A 50 12.86 2.66 15.85
CA ARG A 50 13.78 1.53 16.03
C ARG A 50 13.58 0.46 14.95
N HIS A 51 14.55 -0.45 14.85
CA HIS A 51 14.56 -1.63 13.98
C HIS A 51 14.44 -1.31 12.48
N LYS A 52 14.93 -0.15 12.04
CA LYS A 52 15.11 0.22 10.64
C LYS A 52 16.55 0.12 10.21
N GLY A 53 16.81 -0.43 9.03
CA GLY A 53 18.13 -0.54 8.41
C GLY A 53 18.10 0.00 6.99
N GLY A 54 19.28 0.10 6.35
CA GLY A 54 19.39 0.63 4.98
C GLY A 54 18.71 -0.24 3.93
N GLY A 55 18.87 -1.56 4.02
CA GLY A 55 18.39 -2.49 3.01
C GLY A 55 19.06 -2.29 1.64
N VAL A 56 18.49 -2.85 0.58
CA VAL A 56 18.96 -2.70 -0.80
C VAL A 56 18.65 -1.29 -1.33
N LYS A 57 19.60 -0.69 -2.09
CA LYS A 57 19.36 0.59 -2.80
C LYS A 57 18.17 0.46 -3.75
N LYS A 58 17.25 1.42 -3.70
CA LYS A 58 16.02 1.43 -4.49
C LYS A 58 15.80 2.81 -5.06
N LEU A 59 15.36 2.86 -6.33
CA LEU A 59 14.83 4.08 -6.94
C LEU A 59 13.32 4.14 -6.70
N TYR A 60 12.81 5.30 -6.38
CA TYR A 60 11.39 5.55 -6.22
C TYR A 60 10.76 5.79 -7.59
N ARG A 61 9.62 5.15 -7.85
CA ARG A 61 8.79 5.43 -9.03
C ARG A 61 7.79 6.52 -8.67
N ILE A 62 7.78 7.58 -9.45
CA ILE A 62 6.80 8.65 -9.31
C ILE A 62 5.48 8.12 -9.85
N ILE A 63 4.50 7.96 -8.96
CA ILE A 63 3.17 7.47 -9.32
C ILE A 63 2.19 8.61 -9.24
N GLU A 64 1.37 8.72 -10.27
CA GLU A 64 0.28 9.67 -10.33
C GLU A 64 -0.94 9.11 -9.59
N PHE A 65 -1.24 9.68 -8.44
CA PHE A 65 -2.39 9.29 -7.63
C PHE A 65 -3.61 10.17 -7.85
N ALA A 66 -3.42 11.39 -8.31
CA ALA A 66 -4.50 12.33 -8.58
C ALA A 66 -5.13 12.12 -9.95
N GLN A 67 -4.30 11.68 -10.91
CA GLN A 67 -4.73 11.46 -12.30
C GLN A 67 -5.39 12.72 -12.86
N THR A 68 -4.58 13.74 -13.06
CA THR A 68 -5.02 15.09 -13.42
C THR A 68 -5.59 15.21 -14.85
N LYS A 69 -5.26 14.27 -15.74
CA LYS A 69 -5.78 14.27 -17.12
C LYS A 69 -7.14 13.60 -17.18
N MET A 70 -8.18 14.40 -17.10
CA MET A 70 -9.56 13.94 -17.26
C MET A 70 -9.93 13.76 -18.73
N ASP A 71 -10.89 12.87 -18.99
CA ASP A 71 -11.54 12.64 -20.29
C ASP A 71 -10.58 12.27 -21.43
N SER A 72 -9.36 11.91 -21.11
CA SER A 72 -8.35 11.46 -22.08
C SER A 72 -8.08 9.98 -21.91
N PRO A 73 -8.35 9.13 -22.93
CA PRO A 73 -8.01 7.72 -22.87
C PRO A 73 -6.48 7.56 -22.82
N ALA A 74 -6.01 6.68 -21.95
CA ALA A 74 -4.61 6.34 -21.83
C ALA A 74 -4.41 4.85 -22.10
N LYS A 75 -3.40 4.51 -22.89
CA LYS A 75 -3.06 3.12 -23.23
C LYS A 75 -2.04 2.55 -22.24
N VAL A 76 -2.25 1.32 -21.79
CA VAL A 76 -1.30 0.60 -20.94
C VAL A 76 -0.17 0.04 -21.80
N ILE A 77 1.06 0.53 -21.56
CA ILE A 77 2.25 0.09 -22.30
C ILE A 77 2.95 -1.07 -21.62
N ALA A 78 3.02 -1.05 -20.28
CA ALA A 78 3.76 -2.05 -19.52
C ALA A 78 3.17 -2.23 -18.11
N LEU A 79 3.29 -3.45 -17.60
CA LEU A 79 3.09 -3.78 -16.19
C LEU A 79 4.45 -4.00 -15.53
N GLU A 80 4.74 -3.28 -14.45
CA GLU A 80 6.08 -3.27 -13.85
C GLU A 80 6.04 -3.56 -12.34
N TYR A 81 7.16 -4.07 -11.85
CA TYR A 81 7.42 -4.23 -10.42
C TYR A 81 7.91 -2.92 -9.80
N ASP A 82 7.36 -2.54 -8.64
CA ASP A 82 7.89 -1.45 -7.83
C ASP A 82 8.46 -1.98 -6.50
N PRO A 83 9.75 -1.77 -6.21
CA PRO A 83 10.37 -2.20 -4.95
C PRO A 83 9.90 -1.42 -3.72
N ASN A 84 9.17 -0.33 -3.88
CA ASN A 84 8.70 0.53 -2.78
C ASN A 84 7.27 0.21 -2.34
N ARG A 85 6.54 -0.59 -3.11
CA ARG A 85 5.17 -1.00 -2.80
C ARG A 85 4.94 -2.49 -3.02
N THR A 86 3.83 -2.99 -2.52
CA THR A 86 3.45 -4.40 -2.64
C THR A 86 2.65 -4.69 -3.91
N ALA A 87 1.93 -3.68 -4.42
CA ALA A 87 1.18 -3.74 -5.67
C ALA A 87 2.11 -3.59 -6.88
N PHE A 88 1.70 -4.12 -8.02
CA PHE A 88 2.31 -3.81 -9.32
C PHE A 88 1.85 -2.44 -9.79
N ILE A 89 2.60 -1.87 -10.72
CA ILE A 89 2.31 -0.58 -11.35
C ILE A 89 2.15 -0.76 -12.85
N ALA A 90 1.33 0.09 -13.45
CA ALA A 90 1.17 0.15 -14.91
C ALA A 90 1.79 1.45 -15.43
N LEU A 91 2.56 1.34 -16.50
CA LEU A 91 3.01 2.48 -17.29
C LEU A 91 1.93 2.75 -18.32
N ILE A 92 1.32 3.92 -18.25
CA ILE A 92 0.31 4.39 -19.19
C ILE A 92 0.87 5.51 -20.07
N GLU A 93 0.36 5.62 -21.28
CA GLU A 93 0.72 6.64 -22.26
C GLU A 93 -0.56 7.34 -22.73
N TYR A 94 -0.54 8.65 -22.67
CA TYR A 94 -1.56 9.47 -23.27
C TYR A 94 -1.22 9.78 -24.72
N PRO A 95 -2.18 9.74 -25.65
CA PRO A 95 -1.94 10.14 -27.01
C PRO A 95 -1.45 11.59 -27.06
N SER A 96 -0.44 11.85 -27.88
CA SER A 96 -0.04 13.22 -28.18
C SER A 96 -1.19 13.91 -28.91
N SER A 97 -1.62 15.07 -28.44
CA SER A 97 -2.61 15.87 -29.18
C SER A 97 -2.03 16.21 -30.54
N LEU A 98 -2.74 15.84 -31.62
CA LEU A 98 -2.32 15.80 -33.01
C LEU A 98 -1.95 17.16 -33.66
N ARG A 99 -1.66 18.21 -32.91
CA ARG A 99 -1.48 19.56 -33.51
C ARG A 99 -0.13 20.25 -33.30
N SER A 100 0.86 19.63 -32.70
CA SER A 100 2.22 20.17 -32.71
C SER A 100 3.24 19.06 -32.92
N SER A 101 3.87 19.05 -34.08
CA SER A 101 5.03 18.23 -34.44
C SER A 101 6.11 18.40 -33.36
N GLY A 102 6.37 17.35 -32.58
CA GLY A 102 7.47 17.31 -31.62
C GLY A 102 7.10 17.01 -30.15
N GLN A 103 5.83 16.90 -29.77
CA GLN A 103 5.50 16.55 -28.39
C GLN A 103 5.66 15.04 -28.15
N VAL A 104 6.60 14.72 -27.26
CA VAL A 104 6.80 13.35 -26.77
C VAL A 104 5.53 12.88 -26.02
N PRO A 105 5.04 11.65 -26.31
CA PRO A 105 3.87 11.12 -25.63
C PRO A 105 4.09 11.12 -24.11
N GLN A 106 3.13 11.63 -23.37
CA GLN A 106 3.26 11.77 -21.93
C GLN A 106 2.99 10.44 -21.23
N ARG A 107 4.02 9.92 -20.57
CA ARG A 107 3.96 8.67 -19.80
C ARG A 107 3.78 8.95 -18.32
N GLN A 108 3.01 8.09 -17.64
CA GLN A 108 2.79 8.16 -16.20
C GLN A 108 2.70 6.75 -15.60
N TYR A 109 3.09 6.60 -14.33
CA TYR A 109 2.83 5.37 -13.57
C TYR A 109 1.54 5.49 -12.77
N ILE A 110 0.75 4.45 -12.78
CA ILE A 110 -0.43 4.28 -11.92
C ILE A 110 -0.35 2.96 -11.14
N ILE A 111 -1.17 2.80 -10.11
CA ILE A 111 -1.33 1.50 -9.45
C ILE A 111 -2.14 0.58 -10.37
N ALA A 112 -1.56 -0.56 -10.74
CA ALA A 112 -2.24 -1.53 -11.59
C ALA A 112 -3.35 -2.25 -10.82
N PRO A 113 -4.58 -2.34 -11.36
CA PRO A 113 -5.61 -3.24 -10.87
C PRO A 113 -5.28 -4.69 -11.21
N GLN A 114 -6.01 -5.61 -10.58
CA GLN A 114 -5.98 -7.02 -10.95
C GLN A 114 -6.69 -7.22 -12.30
N GLY A 115 -6.10 -8.06 -13.15
CA GLY A 115 -6.66 -8.40 -14.46
C GLY A 115 -6.31 -7.41 -15.58
N LEU A 116 -5.62 -6.30 -15.29
CA LEU A 116 -5.17 -5.37 -16.31
C LEU A 116 -4.11 -6.01 -17.20
N LYS A 117 -4.23 -5.80 -18.52
CA LYS A 117 -3.30 -6.29 -19.53
C LYS A 117 -2.60 -5.14 -20.25
N VAL A 118 -1.51 -5.48 -20.94
CA VAL A 118 -0.86 -4.54 -21.86
C VAL A 118 -1.78 -4.30 -23.06
N ASN A 119 -1.82 -3.08 -23.53
CA ASN A 119 -2.71 -2.52 -24.57
C ASN A 119 -4.15 -2.22 -24.13
N ASP A 120 -4.55 -2.52 -22.89
CA ASP A 120 -5.84 -2.06 -22.39
C ASP A 120 -5.88 -0.51 -22.35
N GLU A 121 -7.08 0.03 -22.54
CA GLU A 121 -7.35 1.47 -22.41
C GLU A 121 -7.95 1.79 -21.05
N ILE A 122 -7.49 2.88 -20.46
CA ILE A 122 -7.96 3.38 -19.16
C ILE A 122 -8.39 4.83 -19.31
N ILE A 123 -9.55 5.15 -18.76
CA ILE A 123 -10.13 6.50 -18.80
C ILE A 123 -10.31 7.03 -17.38
N PHE A 124 -9.99 8.30 -17.20
CA PHE A 124 -10.23 9.06 -15.97
C PHE A 124 -11.25 10.14 -16.26
N SER A 125 -12.46 9.94 -15.78
CA SER A 125 -13.58 10.84 -16.04
C SER A 125 -14.51 10.89 -14.84
N ALA A 126 -15.29 11.96 -14.73
CA ALA A 126 -16.35 12.04 -13.74
C ALA A 126 -17.36 10.88 -13.91
N LYS A 127 -17.63 10.47 -15.15
CA LYS A 127 -18.48 9.34 -15.52
C LYS A 127 -17.71 8.41 -16.47
N ALA A 128 -16.84 7.56 -15.93
CA ALA A 128 -16.13 6.57 -16.72
C ALA A 128 -16.89 5.23 -16.76
N PRO A 129 -16.69 4.39 -17.79
CA PRO A 129 -17.17 3.01 -17.82
C PRO A 129 -16.67 2.20 -16.62
N LEU A 130 -17.47 1.22 -16.17
CA LEU A 130 -17.16 0.41 -14.97
C LEU A 130 -16.15 -0.71 -15.24
N THR A 131 -15.12 -0.43 -16.05
CA THR A 131 -14.04 -1.38 -16.34
C THR A 131 -12.92 -1.27 -15.29
N PRO A 132 -12.25 -2.37 -14.94
CA PRO A 132 -11.13 -2.35 -14.00
C PRO A 132 -10.01 -1.42 -14.47
N GLY A 133 -9.57 -0.51 -13.59
CA GLY A 133 -8.55 0.48 -13.91
C GLY A 133 -9.09 1.89 -14.15
N ASN A 134 -10.28 2.03 -14.63
CA ASN A 134 -10.92 3.32 -14.80
C ASN A 134 -11.11 4.02 -13.45
N ARG A 135 -11.07 5.34 -13.48
CA ARG A 135 -11.23 6.17 -12.29
C ARG A 135 -12.40 7.12 -12.47
N THR A 136 -13.32 7.13 -11.50
CA THR A 136 -14.52 7.96 -11.54
C THR A 136 -14.92 8.46 -10.16
N GLN A 137 -15.86 9.39 -10.10
CA GLN A 137 -16.40 9.90 -8.83
C GLN A 137 -17.22 8.83 -8.12
N LEU A 138 -17.09 8.75 -6.79
CA LEU A 138 -17.79 7.75 -5.97
C LEU A 138 -19.31 7.79 -6.12
N LYS A 139 -19.90 8.98 -6.31
CA LYS A 139 -21.36 9.15 -6.55
C LYS A 139 -21.87 8.46 -7.82
N ASN A 140 -20.97 8.20 -8.78
CA ASN A 140 -21.32 7.59 -10.07
C ASN A 140 -21.02 6.08 -10.12
N ILE A 141 -20.53 5.49 -9.02
CA ILE A 141 -20.17 4.07 -8.94
C ILE A 141 -21.31 3.28 -8.29
N PRO A 142 -21.92 2.30 -8.95
CA PRO A 142 -23.04 1.52 -8.39
C PRO A 142 -22.68 0.82 -7.08
N VAL A 143 -23.71 0.61 -6.25
CA VAL A 143 -23.61 -0.19 -5.03
C VAL A 143 -23.16 -1.62 -5.39
N GLY A 144 -22.33 -2.22 -4.52
CA GLY A 144 -21.74 -3.54 -4.73
C GLY A 144 -20.39 -3.53 -5.45
N THR A 145 -20.06 -2.45 -6.18
CA THR A 145 -18.80 -2.35 -6.93
C THR A 145 -17.57 -2.29 -6.01
N MET A 146 -16.51 -3.00 -6.41
CA MET A 146 -15.21 -2.92 -5.74
C MET A 146 -14.40 -1.75 -6.26
N VAL A 147 -13.77 -1.00 -5.34
CA VAL A 147 -12.98 0.20 -5.66
C VAL A 147 -11.65 0.21 -4.90
N TYR A 148 -10.66 0.86 -5.47
CA TYR A 148 -9.34 1.05 -4.87
C TYR A 148 -8.81 2.47 -5.14
N ASN A 149 -7.64 2.81 -4.59
CA ASN A 149 -6.98 4.12 -4.76
C ASN A 149 -7.92 5.30 -4.52
N ILE A 150 -8.62 5.27 -3.37
CA ILE A 150 -9.71 6.18 -3.02
C ILE A 150 -9.14 7.47 -2.45
N GLU A 151 -9.73 8.60 -2.80
CA GLU A 151 -9.44 9.90 -2.19
C GLU A 151 -10.09 10.03 -0.82
N LEU A 152 -9.47 10.82 0.05
CA LEU A 152 -10.05 11.24 1.33
C LEU A 152 -10.72 12.62 1.22
N GLU A 153 -10.20 13.46 0.33
CA GLU A 153 -10.67 14.79 0.01
C GLU A 153 -10.65 14.94 -1.51
N PRO A 154 -11.68 15.53 -2.13
CA PRO A 154 -11.74 15.68 -3.58
C PRO A 154 -10.49 16.35 -4.17
N GLY A 155 -9.97 15.82 -5.26
CA GLY A 155 -8.82 16.38 -5.99
C GLY A 155 -7.45 16.22 -5.34
N LYS A 156 -7.35 15.65 -4.12
CA LYS A 156 -6.06 15.45 -3.44
C LYS A 156 -5.38 14.11 -3.76
N GLY A 157 -5.90 13.38 -4.73
CA GLY A 157 -5.39 12.09 -5.15
C GLY A 157 -5.67 10.95 -4.17
N GLY A 158 -5.58 9.72 -4.67
CA GLY A 158 -5.89 8.53 -3.89
C GLY A 158 -4.92 8.33 -2.73
N LYS A 159 -5.45 8.11 -1.53
CA LYS A 159 -4.68 7.93 -0.28
C LYS A 159 -4.95 6.61 0.41
N VAL A 160 -6.12 6.01 0.24
CA VAL A 160 -6.51 4.76 0.91
C VAL A 160 -6.73 3.63 -0.10
N VAL A 161 -6.68 2.39 0.37
CA VAL A 161 -6.85 1.17 -0.45
C VAL A 161 -5.85 1.13 -1.62
N ARG A 162 -4.55 1.09 -1.30
CA ARG A 162 -3.44 1.07 -2.29
C ARG A 162 -2.51 -0.14 -2.13
N GLY A 163 -2.74 -0.96 -1.12
CA GLY A 163 -1.95 -2.17 -0.88
C GLY A 163 -2.33 -3.30 -1.84
N ALA A 164 -1.39 -4.22 -2.09
CA ALA A 164 -1.64 -5.40 -2.92
C ALA A 164 -2.87 -6.18 -2.49
N GLY A 165 -3.71 -6.56 -3.44
CA GLY A 165 -4.91 -7.37 -3.20
C GLY A 165 -5.97 -6.71 -2.32
N THR A 166 -5.95 -5.38 -2.15
CA THR A 166 -6.97 -4.68 -1.36
C THR A 166 -8.01 -4.03 -2.26
N SER A 167 -9.25 -4.04 -1.81
CA SER A 167 -10.38 -3.33 -2.40
C SER A 167 -11.31 -2.86 -1.28
N ALA A 168 -12.10 -1.84 -1.53
CA ALA A 168 -13.24 -1.44 -0.71
C ALA A 168 -14.50 -1.66 -1.52
N GLN A 169 -15.62 -1.96 -0.88
CA GLN A 169 -16.91 -2.18 -1.54
C GLN A 169 -17.82 -0.99 -1.29
N VAL A 170 -18.47 -0.50 -2.33
CA VAL A 170 -19.53 0.50 -2.21
C VAL A 170 -20.77 -0.17 -1.61
N LEU A 171 -21.24 0.31 -0.45
CA LEU A 171 -22.40 -0.26 0.24
C LEU A 171 -23.69 0.53 0.02
N ALA A 172 -23.59 1.85 0.05
CA ALA A 172 -24.72 2.74 -0.12
C ALA A 172 -24.24 4.10 -0.61
N GLN A 173 -25.13 4.82 -1.28
CA GLN A 173 -24.93 6.19 -1.73
C GLN A 173 -25.97 7.07 -1.06
N GLU A 174 -25.54 8.11 -0.38
CA GLU A 174 -26.33 9.20 0.17
C GLU A 174 -26.11 10.43 -0.74
N GLN A 175 -26.91 11.45 -0.63
CA GLN A 175 -26.81 12.65 -1.50
C GLN A 175 -25.39 13.24 -1.56
N VAL A 176 -24.74 13.37 -0.40
CA VAL A 176 -23.40 13.97 -0.28
C VAL A 176 -22.30 12.93 -0.06
N TYR A 177 -22.64 11.80 0.53
CA TYR A 177 -21.68 10.80 0.96
C TYR A 177 -21.91 9.43 0.33
N THR A 178 -20.82 8.71 0.09
CA THR A 178 -20.83 7.30 -0.29
C THR A 178 -20.26 6.48 0.84
N ASN A 179 -20.96 5.42 1.25
CA ASN A 179 -20.56 4.53 2.33
C ASN A 179 -19.74 3.38 1.77
N LEU A 180 -18.48 3.26 2.22
CA LEU A 180 -17.56 2.23 1.77
C LEU A 180 -17.21 1.26 2.89
N LYS A 181 -17.29 -0.04 2.59
CA LYS A 181 -16.72 -1.11 3.42
C LYS A 181 -15.24 -1.24 3.10
N MET A 182 -14.41 -0.86 4.05
CA MET A 182 -12.97 -0.89 3.93
C MET A 182 -12.40 -2.31 4.05
N PRO A 183 -11.16 -2.58 3.59
CA PRO A 183 -10.50 -3.88 3.78
C PRO A 183 -10.40 -4.31 5.26
N SER A 184 -10.43 -3.37 6.19
CA SER A 184 -10.46 -3.62 7.64
C SER A 184 -11.83 -4.02 8.18
N THR A 185 -12.86 -4.14 7.32
CA THR A 185 -14.28 -4.31 7.66
C THR A 185 -14.96 -3.08 8.27
N GLU A 186 -14.23 -1.97 8.51
CA GLU A 186 -14.80 -0.70 8.93
C GLU A 186 -15.67 -0.11 7.82
N ILE A 187 -16.88 0.36 8.17
CA ILE A 187 -17.75 1.10 7.24
C ILE A 187 -17.55 2.59 7.49
N ARG A 188 -17.24 3.31 6.42
CA ARG A 188 -16.86 4.72 6.51
C ARG A 188 -17.48 5.55 5.40
N LYS A 189 -17.87 6.79 5.75
CA LYS A 189 -18.38 7.80 4.82
C LYS A 189 -17.23 8.48 4.08
N PHE A 190 -17.39 8.65 2.78
CA PHE A 190 -16.54 9.43 1.89
C PHE A 190 -17.40 10.42 1.13
N SER A 191 -16.87 11.59 0.79
CA SER A 191 -17.60 12.51 -0.09
C SER A 191 -17.86 11.84 -1.44
N GLY A 192 -19.04 11.98 -1.99
CA GLY A 192 -19.40 11.45 -3.31
C GLY A 192 -18.59 12.07 -4.46
N GLU A 193 -18.00 13.25 -4.25
CA GLU A 193 -17.11 13.91 -5.23
C GLU A 193 -15.68 13.35 -5.24
N CYS A 194 -15.30 12.56 -4.23
CA CYS A 194 -14.01 11.89 -4.22
C CYS A 194 -13.89 10.90 -5.37
N PHE A 195 -12.73 10.85 -6.01
CA PHE A 195 -12.45 9.87 -7.04
C PHE A 195 -11.94 8.55 -6.45
N ALA A 196 -12.32 7.46 -7.09
CA ALA A 196 -11.83 6.13 -6.82
C ALA A 196 -11.60 5.37 -8.13
N SER A 197 -10.66 4.43 -8.13
CA SER A 197 -10.45 3.53 -9.26
C SER A 197 -11.26 2.25 -9.09
N ILE A 198 -11.81 1.73 -10.19
CA ILE A 198 -12.69 0.56 -10.21
C ILE A 198 -11.87 -0.73 -10.21
N GLY A 199 -12.25 -1.69 -9.38
CA GLY A 199 -11.64 -3.00 -9.27
C GLY A 199 -10.89 -3.24 -7.96
N MET A 200 -9.94 -4.16 -7.98
CA MET A 200 -9.07 -4.55 -6.86
C MET A 200 -7.60 -4.31 -7.23
N VAL A 201 -6.77 -3.97 -6.27
CA VAL A 201 -5.32 -3.78 -6.49
C VAL A 201 -4.66 -5.10 -6.86
N SER A 202 -3.73 -5.07 -7.81
CA SER A 202 -2.95 -6.22 -8.27
C SER A 202 -2.18 -6.94 -7.16
N ASN A 203 -1.68 -8.15 -7.47
CA ASN A 203 -0.81 -8.98 -6.62
C ASN A 203 -1.46 -9.42 -5.29
N PRO A 204 -2.68 -10.01 -5.28
CA PRO A 204 -3.35 -10.46 -4.06
C PRO A 204 -2.57 -11.54 -3.30
N GLU A 205 -1.78 -12.33 -3.98
CA GLU A 205 -0.94 -13.38 -3.40
C GLU A 205 0.18 -12.85 -2.48
N ASN A 206 0.46 -11.55 -2.52
CA ASN A 206 1.50 -10.95 -1.66
C ASN A 206 1.24 -11.15 -0.16
N ARG A 207 -0.01 -11.38 0.26
CA ARG A 207 -0.37 -11.68 1.65
C ARG A 207 0.20 -13.02 2.14
N PHE A 208 0.39 -13.97 1.22
CA PHE A 208 0.91 -15.31 1.52
C PHE A 208 2.43 -15.42 1.35
N TYR A 209 3.09 -14.31 1.02
CA TYR A 209 4.52 -14.28 0.79
C TYR A 209 5.32 -14.51 2.07
N THR A 210 6.06 -15.60 2.12
CA THR A 210 6.95 -15.96 3.25
C THR A 210 8.40 -15.70 2.91
N ILE A 211 9.06 -14.88 3.74
CA ILE A 211 10.44 -14.44 3.52
C ILE A 211 11.45 -15.58 3.64
N GLY A 212 11.24 -16.49 4.57
CA GLY A 212 12.03 -17.72 4.79
C GLY A 212 13.35 -17.54 5.53
N LYS A 213 14.03 -16.38 5.44
CA LYS A 213 15.33 -16.14 6.10
C LYS A 213 15.54 -14.72 6.61
N ALA A 214 16.29 -14.59 7.70
CA ALA A 214 16.61 -13.30 8.33
C ALA A 214 17.34 -12.33 7.39
N GLY A 215 18.29 -12.83 6.58
CA GLY A 215 19.01 -12.00 5.61
C GLY A 215 18.11 -11.29 4.61
N LYS A 216 17.02 -11.93 4.15
CA LYS A 216 16.06 -11.29 3.25
C LYS A 216 15.25 -10.19 3.95
N SER A 217 14.98 -10.32 5.26
CA SER A 217 14.42 -9.23 6.08
C SER A 217 15.38 -8.05 6.19
N ARG A 218 16.68 -8.32 6.35
CA ARG A 218 17.73 -7.29 6.37
C ARG A 218 17.81 -6.54 5.06
N LEU A 219 17.76 -7.23 3.92
CA LEU A 219 17.72 -6.62 2.58
C LEU A 219 16.47 -5.75 2.37
N LYS A 220 15.34 -6.06 3.03
CA LYS A 220 14.14 -5.21 3.04
C LYS A 220 14.24 -3.99 3.97
N GLY A 221 15.37 -3.81 4.67
CA GLY A 221 15.59 -2.69 5.59
C GLY A 221 15.02 -2.90 6.98
N ARG A 222 14.79 -4.14 7.39
CA ARG A 222 14.37 -4.48 8.77
C ARG A 222 15.57 -4.97 9.57
N ARG A 223 15.81 -4.40 10.74
CA ARG A 223 16.80 -4.89 11.70
C ARG A 223 16.17 -5.94 12.63
N PRO A 224 16.99 -6.81 13.23
CA PRO A 224 16.53 -7.76 14.25
C PRO A 224 15.83 -7.03 15.40
N HIS A 225 14.87 -7.70 15.99
CA HIS A 225 14.14 -7.24 17.18
C HIS A 225 14.44 -8.18 18.33
N VAL A 226 15.01 -7.64 19.42
CA VAL A 226 15.25 -8.38 20.67
C VAL A 226 13.97 -8.29 21.51
N ARG A 227 13.54 -9.41 22.09
CA ARG A 227 12.40 -9.47 23.01
C ARG A 227 12.76 -8.78 24.32
N GLY A 228 11.82 -8.09 24.96
CA GLY A 228 12.02 -7.47 26.27
C GLY A 228 12.45 -8.47 27.35
N SER A 229 11.92 -9.70 27.33
CA SER A 229 12.29 -10.78 28.23
C SER A 229 13.73 -11.34 28.03
N ALA A 230 14.40 -10.98 26.93
CA ALA A 230 15.78 -11.34 26.66
C ALA A 230 16.75 -10.15 26.90
N MET A 231 16.30 -9.14 27.61
CA MET A 231 17.07 -7.97 28.01
C MET A 231 17.33 -7.97 29.52
N ASN A 232 18.20 -7.10 29.98
CA ASN A 232 18.40 -6.88 31.42
C ASN A 232 17.25 -6.07 32.04
N PRO A 233 17.04 -6.15 33.37
CA PRO A 233 15.99 -5.38 34.05
C PRO A 233 16.07 -3.87 33.82
N VAL A 234 17.28 -3.32 33.67
CA VAL A 234 17.51 -1.91 33.36
C VAL A 234 16.98 -1.50 31.98
N ASP A 235 17.05 -2.41 31.00
CA ASP A 235 16.73 -2.11 29.60
C ASP A 235 15.24 -2.28 29.28
N HIS A 236 14.56 -3.16 30.01
CA HIS A 236 13.15 -3.44 29.76
C HIS A 236 12.43 -3.94 31.04
N PRO A 237 11.18 -3.51 31.28
CA PRO A 237 10.37 -3.99 32.42
C PRO A 237 10.10 -5.51 32.44
N HIS A 238 10.35 -6.21 31.31
CA HIS A 238 10.26 -7.67 31.21
C HIS A 238 11.62 -8.36 31.32
N GLY A 239 12.68 -7.61 31.57
CA GLY A 239 14.05 -8.13 31.63
C GLY A 239 14.35 -8.84 32.94
N GLY A 240 15.43 -9.60 32.95
CA GLY A 240 15.91 -10.37 34.07
C GLY A 240 15.32 -11.78 34.18
N GLY A 241 15.66 -12.47 35.26
CA GLY A 241 15.28 -13.86 35.50
C GLY A 241 16.19 -14.87 34.84
N GLU A 242 15.94 -16.15 35.06
CA GLU A 242 16.72 -17.27 34.49
C GLU A 242 16.02 -17.88 33.28
N GLY A 243 16.77 -18.00 32.16
CA GLY A 243 16.34 -18.70 30.98
C GLY A 243 15.09 -18.08 30.31
N ARG A 244 14.04 -18.88 30.09
CA ARG A 244 12.79 -18.49 29.44
C ARG A 244 11.72 -18.06 30.46
N GLN A 245 11.96 -16.98 31.15
CA GLN A 245 11.03 -16.47 32.14
C GLN A 245 9.75 -15.90 31.53
N PRO A 246 8.58 -16.03 32.20
CA PRO A 246 7.37 -15.30 31.88
C PRO A 246 7.54 -13.80 32.14
N ILE A 247 6.60 -13.00 31.63
CA ILE A 247 6.65 -11.54 31.81
C ILE A 247 6.55 -11.11 33.28
N GLY A 248 5.93 -11.93 34.14
CA GLY A 248 5.77 -11.66 35.57
C GLY A 248 4.88 -10.45 35.93
N LEU A 249 4.19 -9.88 34.96
CA LEU A 249 3.38 -8.67 35.11
C LEU A 249 1.94 -8.90 34.67
N LYS A 250 1.00 -8.22 35.29
CA LYS A 250 -0.43 -8.28 34.92
C LYS A 250 -0.69 -7.96 33.45
N TYR A 251 0.12 -7.09 32.83
CA TYR A 251 0.02 -6.68 31.43
C TYR A 251 1.40 -6.58 30.80
N PRO A 252 1.54 -6.89 29.49
CA PRO A 252 2.75 -6.58 28.75
C PRO A 252 3.03 -5.07 28.79
N LYS A 253 4.30 -4.70 28.95
CA LYS A 253 4.74 -3.31 28.96
C LYS A 253 5.65 -3.00 27.79
N THR A 254 5.69 -1.74 27.40
CA THR A 254 6.70 -1.19 26.48
C THR A 254 8.02 -0.98 27.24
N PRO A 255 9.17 -0.74 26.55
CA PRO A 255 10.42 -0.37 27.22
C PRO A 255 10.32 0.84 28.15
N TRP A 256 9.34 1.69 27.97
CA TRP A 256 9.06 2.87 28.81
C TRP A 256 8.02 2.61 29.91
N GLY A 257 7.70 1.37 30.21
CA GLY A 257 6.78 1.00 31.28
C GLY A 257 5.29 1.17 30.97
N LYS A 258 4.91 1.70 29.78
CA LYS A 258 3.50 1.85 29.39
C LYS A 258 2.90 0.51 28.99
N HIS A 259 1.59 0.35 29.15
CA HIS A 259 0.89 -0.83 28.62
C HIS A 259 1.17 -1.02 27.13
N ALA A 260 1.52 -2.23 26.76
CA ALA A 260 1.61 -2.66 25.37
C ALA A 260 0.27 -3.29 24.95
N LEU A 261 0.14 -4.08 24.01
CA LEU A 261 -0.97 -4.89 23.46
C LEU A 261 -2.38 -4.64 24.06
N GLY A 262 -3.39 -4.60 23.21
CA GLY A 262 -4.80 -4.48 23.62
C GLY A 262 -5.28 -3.07 23.98
N VAL A 263 -4.40 -2.09 24.07
CA VAL A 263 -4.75 -0.70 24.40
C VAL A 263 -5.32 0.02 23.18
N LYS A 264 -6.44 0.72 23.37
CA LYS A 264 -7.02 1.59 22.32
C LYS A 264 -6.20 2.87 22.21
N THR A 265 -5.37 2.98 21.15
CA THR A 265 -4.49 4.14 20.96
C THR A 265 -5.12 5.28 20.14
N ARG A 266 -6.26 5.05 19.49
CA ARG A 266 -6.96 6.09 18.74
C ARG A 266 -7.50 7.17 19.68
N LYS A 267 -7.18 8.43 19.44
CA LYS A 267 -7.72 9.56 20.21
C LYS A 267 -9.25 9.59 20.13
N ARG A 268 -9.94 9.78 21.29
CA ARG A 268 -11.41 9.83 21.36
C ARG A 268 -11.98 10.97 20.52
N ASN A 269 -11.39 12.15 20.60
CA ASN A 269 -11.86 13.37 19.91
C ASN A 269 -11.22 13.57 18.53
N LYS A 270 -10.91 12.49 17.81
CA LYS A 270 -10.40 12.63 16.43
C LYS A 270 -11.53 13.05 15.50
N TRP A 271 -11.34 14.16 14.75
CA TRP A 271 -12.35 14.72 13.84
C TRP A 271 -12.96 13.68 12.88
N SER A 272 -12.14 12.72 12.40
CA SER A 272 -12.56 11.67 11.48
C SER A 272 -13.43 10.57 12.13
N ASN A 273 -13.78 10.67 13.41
CA ASN A 273 -14.70 9.72 14.06
C ASN A 273 -16.13 9.87 13.52
N LYS A 274 -16.54 11.11 13.19
CA LYS A 274 -17.85 11.39 12.57
C LYS A 274 -18.07 10.72 11.21
N LEU A 275 -16.99 10.34 10.53
CA LEU A 275 -17.04 9.65 9.24
C LEU A 275 -17.11 8.12 9.37
N ILE A 276 -17.03 7.56 10.57
CA ILE A 276 -17.08 6.11 10.80
C ILE A 276 -18.50 5.73 11.21
N ILE A 277 -19.18 4.95 10.38
CA ILE A 277 -20.53 4.42 10.65
C ILE A 277 -20.41 3.19 11.55
N SER A 278 -19.59 2.22 11.15
CA SER A 278 -19.37 1.00 11.92
C SER A 278 -17.87 0.70 12.01
N ARG A 279 -17.41 0.39 13.22
CA ARG A 279 -16.02 -0.01 13.43
C ARG A 279 -15.82 -1.48 13.03
N ARG A 280 -14.56 -1.86 12.78
CA ARG A 280 -14.22 -3.26 12.51
C ARG A 280 -14.76 -4.16 13.64
N LYS A 281 -15.38 -5.25 13.24
CA LYS A 281 -15.67 -6.34 14.17
C LYS A 281 -14.35 -6.98 14.61
N LYS A 282 -14.24 -7.29 15.88
CA LYS A 282 -13.08 -8.02 16.44
C LYS A 282 -13.08 -9.46 15.96
#